data_503d7f77794f30d7c978aeae20d221a3
#
_entry.id   503d7f77794f30d7c978aeae20d221a3
#
_cell.length_a   1.000
_cell.length_b   1.000
_cell.length_c   1.000
_cell.angle_alpha   90.00
_cell.angle_beta   90.00
_cell.angle_gamma   90.00
#
_symmetry.space_group_name_H-M   'P 1'
#
loop_
_entity.id
_entity.type
_entity.pdbx_description
1 polymer ?
#
loop_
_entity_poly.entity_id
_entity_poly.type
_entity_poly.pdbx_seq_one_letter_code
_entity_poly.pdbx_strand_id
1 'polypeptide(L)'
;MKISITLLMMIINLHYAWSQEKILDIHVHIWDGENSVKTYLAQLDSTGQHVSKFGGIHMDRKGKLDETRKKNDELISLSERYSQLLPICSVHPMDGQAAIQELERLAANGVSIIKLHPHQNSQNFDVTSEKVLQLCRKAGELGIAILMDNANIIPGDSENLFNLAINCSKTNFIFTHIGGLNFRFWNILTLARTADGLLGNNIYFDISATVILVADSPLEEEFVWTLRNVGIDNLLLGSDFPQFSLQQTTEALERLDLTAIEKSKIRYRNGSKLFSLED
;
A
#
# COMPACT_ATOMS: atom_id res chain seq x y z
N MET A 1 1.78 30.13 47.30
CA MET A 1 2.43 29.10 46.49
C MET A 1 2.41 29.58 45.05
N LYS A 2 3.49 30.25 44.59
CA LYS A 2 3.57 30.77 43.21
C LYS A 2 4.16 29.66 42.32
N ILE A 3 3.32 28.90 41.67
CA ILE A 3 3.76 28.00 40.58
C ILE A 3 4.24 28.93 39.48
N SER A 4 5.53 28.86 39.15
CA SER A 4 6.15 29.73 38.17
C SER A 4 5.48 29.53 36.79
N ILE A 5 5.01 30.62 36.18
CA ILE A 5 4.48 30.65 34.82
C ILE A 5 5.43 29.98 33.81
N THR A 6 6.74 30.03 34.08
CA THR A 6 7.80 29.39 33.32
C THR A 6 7.68 27.85 33.29
N LEU A 7 7.24 27.24 34.41
CA LEU A 7 7.04 25.77 34.48
C LEU A 7 5.81 25.34 33.67
N LEU A 8 4.75 26.17 33.67
CA LEU A 8 3.55 25.91 32.90
C LEU A 8 3.78 26.04 31.38
N MET A 9 4.61 27.02 30.96
CA MET A 9 5.03 27.17 29.57
C MET A 9 5.97 26.02 29.11
N MET A 10 6.83 25.50 29.98
CA MET A 10 7.62 24.30 29.67
C MET A 10 6.76 23.05 29.52
N ILE A 11 5.74 22.87 30.34
CA ILE A 11 4.81 21.73 30.25
C ILE A 11 3.96 21.84 28.95
N ILE A 12 3.53 23.04 28.59
CA ILE A 12 2.79 23.28 27.34
C ILE A 12 3.69 23.03 26.12
N ASN A 13 4.96 23.44 26.15
CA ASN A 13 5.90 23.16 25.06
C ASN A 13 6.31 21.68 24.98
N LEU A 14 6.32 20.96 26.09
CA LEU A 14 6.54 19.50 26.09
C LEU A 14 5.34 18.73 25.51
N HIS A 15 4.11 19.28 25.57
CA HIS A 15 2.94 18.69 24.93
C HIS A 15 2.86 19.02 23.43
N TYR A 16 3.44 20.15 22.97
CA TYR A 16 3.54 20.50 21.54
C TYR A 16 4.70 19.78 20.83
N ALA A 17 5.66 19.21 21.57
CA ALA A 17 6.75 18.37 21.04
C ALA A 17 6.37 16.88 20.92
N TRP A 18 5.09 16.53 20.98
CA TRP A 18 4.64 15.27 20.42
C TRP A 18 4.84 15.38 18.92
N SER A 19 5.86 14.71 18.40
CA SER A 19 6.13 14.61 16.97
C SER A 19 4.83 14.29 16.29
N GLN A 20 4.44 15.09 15.28
CA GLN A 20 3.34 14.73 14.42
C GLN A 20 3.53 13.27 14.02
N GLU A 21 2.54 12.42 14.32
CA GLU A 21 2.65 11.01 13.99
C GLU A 21 2.93 10.87 12.51
N LYS A 22 4.04 10.21 12.20
CA LYS A 22 4.42 9.96 10.81
C LYS A 22 3.36 9.11 10.14
N ILE A 23 2.99 9.45 8.90
CA ILE A 23 2.05 8.71 8.06
C ILE A 23 2.74 8.34 6.75
N LEU A 24 2.57 7.11 6.32
CA LEU A 24 2.86 6.64 4.98
C LEU A 24 1.54 6.18 4.35
N ASP A 25 1.05 6.95 3.39
CA ASP A 25 -0.12 6.58 2.57
C ASP A 25 0.35 5.83 1.32
N ILE A 26 0.21 4.51 1.28
CA ILE A 26 0.77 3.69 0.19
C ILE A 26 -0.13 3.65 -1.06
N HIS A 27 -1.33 4.25 -1.04
CA HIS A 27 -2.32 4.07 -2.10
C HIS A 27 -2.95 5.39 -2.56
N VAL A 28 -2.23 6.11 -3.43
CA VAL A 28 -2.67 7.40 -4.00
C VAL A 28 -2.59 7.34 -5.53
N HIS A 29 -3.70 7.45 -6.24
CA HIS A 29 -3.72 7.41 -7.69
C HIS A 29 -3.31 8.74 -8.32
N ILE A 30 -2.35 8.68 -9.25
CA ILE A 30 -1.81 9.82 -10.00
C ILE A 30 -2.29 9.70 -11.46
N TRP A 31 -3.55 10.11 -11.70
CA TRP A 31 -4.15 10.00 -13.04
C TRP A 31 -3.69 11.09 -14.02
N ASP A 32 -3.42 12.28 -13.51
CA ASP A 32 -3.09 13.50 -14.28
C ASP A 32 -1.76 14.09 -13.80
N GLY A 33 -0.73 13.25 -13.76
CA GLY A 33 0.64 13.66 -13.46
C GLY A 33 0.76 14.60 -12.26
N GLU A 34 1.45 15.71 -12.43
CA GLU A 34 1.69 16.68 -11.37
C GLU A 34 0.40 17.32 -10.79
N ASN A 35 -0.67 17.44 -11.61
CA ASN A 35 -1.93 18.00 -11.10
C ASN A 35 -2.54 17.09 -10.02
N SER A 36 -2.47 15.77 -10.18
CA SER A 36 -2.93 14.83 -9.15
C SER A 36 -2.11 14.94 -7.86
N VAL A 37 -0.79 15.09 -7.97
CA VAL A 37 0.09 15.33 -6.80
C VAL A 37 -0.33 16.60 -6.07
N LYS A 38 -0.48 17.71 -6.79
CA LYS A 38 -0.91 18.99 -6.21
C LYS A 38 -2.29 18.89 -5.56
N THR A 39 -3.23 18.19 -6.19
CA THR A 39 -4.58 17.99 -5.67
C THR A 39 -4.56 17.20 -4.36
N TYR A 40 -3.77 16.13 -4.30
CA TYR A 40 -3.60 15.35 -3.08
C TYR A 40 -2.98 16.19 -1.96
N LEU A 41 -1.88 16.90 -2.22
CA LEU A 41 -1.23 17.76 -1.22
C LEU A 41 -2.15 18.88 -0.72
N ALA A 42 -2.90 19.52 -1.63
CA ALA A 42 -3.87 20.54 -1.25
C ALA A 42 -5.01 19.99 -0.37
N GLN A 43 -5.43 18.74 -0.61
CA GLN A 43 -6.39 18.06 0.27
C GLN A 43 -5.81 17.84 1.67
N LEU A 44 -4.56 17.39 1.77
CA LEU A 44 -3.89 17.22 3.07
C LEU A 44 -3.86 18.56 3.84
N ASP A 45 -3.43 19.64 3.18
CA ASP A 45 -3.38 20.97 3.78
C ASP A 45 -4.76 21.42 4.27
N SER A 46 -5.81 21.19 3.48
CA SER A 46 -7.18 21.58 3.81
C SER A 46 -7.77 20.83 5.02
N THR A 47 -7.26 19.63 5.29
CA THR A 47 -7.69 18.76 6.39
C THR A 47 -6.72 18.76 7.57
N GLY A 48 -5.61 19.50 7.47
CA GLY A 48 -4.56 19.51 8.48
C GLY A 48 -3.81 18.18 8.62
N GLN A 49 -3.89 17.32 7.60
CA GLN A 49 -3.18 16.05 7.56
C GLN A 49 -1.76 16.23 7.04
N HIS A 50 -0.85 15.43 7.54
CA HIS A 50 0.54 15.43 7.07
C HIS A 50 1.01 14.00 6.79
N VAL A 51 1.67 13.81 5.66
CA VAL A 51 2.32 12.55 5.33
C VAL A 51 3.83 12.70 5.33
N SER A 52 4.54 11.71 5.86
CA SER A 52 5.99 11.61 5.68
C SER A 52 6.31 11.18 4.25
N LYS A 53 5.55 10.23 3.73
CA LYS A 53 5.61 9.74 2.36
C LYS A 53 4.22 9.34 1.87
N PHE A 54 4.03 9.37 0.55
CA PHE A 54 2.86 8.75 -0.10
C PHE A 54 3.25 8.01 -1.37
N GLY A 55 2.65 6.85 -1.60
CA GLY A 55 2.84 6.03 -2.78
C GLY A 55 1.96 6.53 -3.92
N GLY A 56 2.56 7.23 -4.87
CA GLY A 56 1.85 7.69 -6.07
C GLY A 56 1.80 6.59 -7.11
N ILE A 57 0.59 6.19 -7.49
CA ILE A 57 0.31 5.07 -8.40
C ILE A 57 -0.08 5.61 -9.76
N HIS A 58 0.56 5.07 -10.77
CA HIS A 58 0.12 5.17 -12.13
C HIS A 58 -0.24 3.76 -12.65
N MET A 59 -1.17 3.68 -13.60
CA MET A 59 -1.68 2.42 -14.15
C MET A 59 -1.19 2.21 -15.58
N ASP A 60 -0.84 0.97 -15.89
CA ASP A 60 -0.39 0.52 -17.21
C ASP A 60 -1.54 0.21 -18.18
N ARG A 61 -1.17 -0.12 -19.42
CA ARG A 61 -2.09 -0.67 -20.44
C ARG A 61 -1.39 -1.72 -21.28
N LYS A 62 -2.03 -2.86 -21.45
CA LYS A 62 -1.56 -3.93 -22.33
C LYS A 62 -1.27 -3.42 -23.74
N GLY A 63 -0.10 -3.76 -24.29
CA GLY A 63 0.31 -3.36 -25.62
C GLY A 63 0.64 -1.87 -25.79
N LYS A 64 0.72 -1.12 -24.68
CA LYS A 64 0.99 0.32 -24.66
C LYS A 64 2.27 0.65 -23.89
N LEU A 65 3.31 -0.17 -24.07
CA LEU A 65 4.53 -0.08 -23.31
C LEU A 65 5.19 1.30 -23.38
N ASP A 66 5.19 1.96 -24.55
CA ASP A 66 5.78 3.30 -24.69
C ASP A 66 5.00 4.37 -23.92
N GLU A 67 3.67 4.26 -23.87
CA GLU A 67 2.82 5.14 -23.04
C GLU A 67 3.08 4.88 -21.54
N THR A 68 3.17 3.60 -21.16
CA THR A 68 3.48 3.18 -19.79
C THR A 68 4.84 3.69 -19.35
N ARG A 69 5.87 3.56 -20.19
CA ARG A 69 7.22 4.09 -19.93
C ARG A 69 7.23 5.61 -19.70
N LYS A 70 6.54 6.38 -20.56
CA LYS A 70 6.44 7.83 -20.39
C LYS A 70 5.84 8.21 -19.04
N LYS A 71 4.80 7.50 -18.60
CA LYS A 71 4.17 7.76 -17.30
C LYS A 71 5.03 7.29 -16.13
N ASN A 72 5.74 6.18 -16.27
CA ASN A 72 6.73 5.75 -15.29
C ASN A 72 7.84 6.80 -15.15
N ASP A 73 8.37 7.32 -16.26
CA ASP A 73 9.41 8.35 -16.26
C ASP A 73 8.90 9.68 -15.67
N GLU A 74 7.65 10.06 -15.98
CA GLU A 74 7.00 11.22 -15.35
C GLU A 74 6.91 11.04 -13.83
N LEU A 75 6.48 9.88 -13.36
CA LEU A 75 6.31 9.61 -11.94
C LEU A 75 7.66 9.59 -11.19
N ILE A 76 8.71 9.04 -11.80
CA ILE A 76 10.08 9.09 -11.28
C ILE A 76 10.54 10.54 -11.18
N SER A 77 10.39 11.34 -12.26
CA SER A 77 10.75 12.76 -12.26
C SER A 77 9.96 13.58 -11.24
N LEU A 78 8.67 13.24 -11.01
CA LEU A 78 7.87 13.85 -9.96
C LEU A 78 8.43 13.53 -8.57
N SER A 79 8.90 12.30 -8.33
CA SER A 79 9.47 11.92 -7.04
C SER A 79 10.79 12.66 -6.71
N GLU A 80 11.54 13.09 -7.70
CA GLU A 80 12.72 13.95 -7.52
C GLU A 80 12.33 15.37 -7.07
N ARG A 81 11.18 15.88 -7.51
CA ARG A 81 10.66 17.20 -7.17
C ARG A 81 9.84 17.24 -5.88
N TYR A 82 9.12 16.18 -5.61
CA TYR A 82 8.27 16.01 -4.44
C TYR A 82 8.87 14.92 -3.55
N SER A 83 9.73 15.30 -2.62
CA SER A 83 10.47 14.35 -1.78
C SER A 83 9.58 13.40 -0.96
N GLN A 84 8.30 13.75 -0.77
CA GLN A 84 7.32 12.90 -0.11
C GLN A 84 6.76 11.80 -1.03
N LEU A 85 6.88 11.94 -2.35
CA LEU A 85 6.35 10.98 -3.32
C LEU A 85 7.26 9.75 -3.44
N LEU A 86 6.69 8.57 -3.20
CA LEU A 86 7.28 7.28 -3.53
C LEU A 86 6.68 6.81 -4.87
N PRO A 87 7.47 6.65 -5.94
CA PRO A 87 6.92 6.28 -7.24
C PRO A 87 6.50 4.82 -7.25
N ILE A 88 5.22 4.55 -7.48
CA ILE A 88 4.67 3.21 -7.72
C ILE A 88 4.38 3.09 -9.20
N CYS A 89 5.38 2.64 -9.93
CA CYS A 89 5.34 2.46 -11.38
C CYS A 89 4.46 1.26 -11.77
N SER A 90 4.30 1.01 -13.06
CA SER A 90 3.47 -0.09 -13.55
C SER A 90 4.06 -0.74 -14.80
N VAL A 91 3.75 -2.03 -15.00
CA VAL A 91 4.03 -2.79 -16.22
C VAL A 91 2.89 -3.76 -16.45
N HIS A 92 2.52 -4.02 -17.72
CA HIS A 92 1.46 -4.98 -17.99
C HIS A 92 2.03 -6.40 -18.18
N PRO A 93 1.66 -7.41 -17.35
CA PRO A 93 2.26 -8.74 -17.41
C PRO A 93 2.15 -9.42 -18.77
N MET A 94 1.04 -9.14 -19.50
CA MET A 94 0.79 -9.75 -20.81
C MET A 94 1.71 -9.25 -21.91
N ASP A 95 2.49 -8.18 -21.70
CA ASP A 95 3.52 -7.71 -22.61
C ASP A 95 4.79 -8.62 -22.56
N GLY A 96 4.81 -9.60 -21.66
CA GLY A 96 5.80 -10.66 -21.62
C GLY A 96 7.22 -10.15 -21.40
N GLN A 97 8.16 -10.51 -22.30
CA GLN A 97 9.57 -10.13 -22.16
C GLN A 97 9.78 -8.60 -22.12
N ALA A 98 8.93 -7.83 -22.82
CA ALA A 98 9.04 -6.38 -22.82
C ALA A 98 8.65 -5.78 -21.46
N ALA A 99 7.68 -6.37 -20.75
CA ALA A 99 7.36 -5.99 -19.36
C ALA A 99 8.52 -6.32 -18.40
N ILE A 100 9.19 -7.46 -18.57
CA ILE A 100 10.34 -7.83 -17.76
C ILE A 100 11.51 -6.85 -17.98
N GLN A 101 11.80 -6.47 -19.22
CA GLN A 101 12.83 -5.47 -19.52
C GLN A 101 12.52 -4.11 -18.92
N GLU A 102 11.25 -3.70 -18.95
CA GLU A 102 10.83 -2.46 -18.29
C GLU A 102 10.97 -2.55 -16.77
N LEU A 103 10.61 -3.68 -16.17
CA LEU A 103 10.80 -3.92 -14.74
C LEU A 103 12.29 -3.82 -14.32
N GLU A 104 13.20 -4.40 -15.12
CA GLU A 104 14.64 -4.27 -14.91
C GLU A 104 15.12 -2.82 -15.01
N ARG A 105 14.57 -2.06 -15.98
CA ARG A 105 14.87 -0.63 -16.13
C ARG A 105 14.38 0.17 -14.90
N LEU A 106 13.18 -0.12 -14.43
CA LEU A 106 12.61 0.53 -13.24
C LEU A 106 13.46 0.25 -11.99
N ALA A 107 13.89 -1.00 -11.78
CA ALA A 107 14.80 -1.35 -10.70
C ALA A 107 16.13 -0.56 -10.77
N ALA A 108 16.72 -0.45 -11.96
CA ALA A 108 17.94 0.33 -12.19
C ALA A 108 17.77 1.84 -11.90
N ASN A 109 16.54 2.37 -11.98
CA ASN A 109 16.18 3.74 -11.60
C ASN A 109 15.72 3.87 -10.13
N GLY A 110 15.93 2.86 -9.30
CA GLY A 110 15.62 2.93 -7.87
C GLY A 110 14.14 2.73 -7.52
N VAL A 111 13.31 2.29 -8.46
CA VAL A 111 11.90 1.96 -8.19
C VAL A 111 11.85 0.67 -7.38
N SER A 112 11.24 0.72 -6.19
CA SER A 112 11.14 -0.40 -5.26
C SER A 112 9.76 -1.05 -5.21
N ILE A 113 8.78 -0.50 -5.94
CA ILE A 113 7.39 -0.98 -5.92
C ILE A 113 6.71 -0.71 -7.26
N ILE A 114 5.92 -1.68 -7.73
CA ILE A 114 5.05 -1.54 -8.89
C ILE A 114 3.60 -1.86 -8.54
N LYS A 115 2.65 -1.27 -9.28
CA LYS A 115 1.21 -1.60 -9.21
C LYS A 115 0.84 -2.56 -10.32
N LEU A 116 0.08 -3.61 -9.97
CA LEU A 116 -0.63 -4.46 -10.91
C LEU A 116 -2.13 -4.49 -10.57
N HIS A 117 -2.99 -4.45 -11.59
CA HIS A 117 -4.44 -4.47 -11.39
C HIS A 117 -5.08 -5.52 -12.33
N PRO A 118 -5.43 -6.72 -11.82
CA PRO A 118 -5.92 -7.83 -12.65
C PRO A 118 -7.19 -7.53 -13.44
N HIS A 119 -8.04 -6.62 -12.96
CA HIS A 119 -9.37 -6.34 -13.52
C HIS A 119 -9.53 -4.92 -14.08
N GLN A 120 -8.44 -4.27 -14.48
CA GLN A 120 -8.50 -2.89 -14.97
C GLN A 120 -9.11 -2.78 -16.37
N ASN A 121 -10.26 -2.10 -16.49
CA ASN A 121 -10.80 -1.55 -17.77
C ASN A 121 -10.65 -2.47 -18.99
N SER A 122 -11.20 -3.67 -18.99
CA SER A 122 -11.13 -4.66 -20.09
C SER A 122 -9.71 -5.16 -20.43
N GLN A 123 -8.70 -4.83 -19.65
CA GLN A 123 -7.33 -5.30 -19.84
C GLN A 123 -6.95 -6.39 -18.82
N ASN A 124 -7.94 -7.21 -18.52
CA ASN A 124 -7.83 -8.25 -17.51
C ASN A 124 -6.72 -9.24 -17.83
N PHE A 125 -6.09 -9.72 -16.79
CA PHE A 125 -5.16 -10.84 -16.88
C PHE A 125 -5.43 -11.86 -15.76
N ASP A 126 -5.18 -13.11 -16.08
CA ASP A 126 -5.23 -14.20 -15.13
C ASP A 126 -3.95 -14.18 -14.28
N VAL A 127 -4.10 -13.93 -12.97
CA VAL A 127 -2.98 -13.88 -12.03
C VAL A 127 -2.25 -15.22 -11.89
N THR A 128 -2.87 -16.33 -12.29
CA THR A 128 -2.27 -17.66 -12.27
C THR A 128 -1.49 -17.99 -13.54
N SER A 129 -1.54 -17.10 -14.56
CA SER A 129 -0.85 -17.33 -15.84
C SER A 129 0.68 -17.32 -15.69
N GLU A 130 1.37 -18.10 -16.53
CA GLU A 130 2.83 -18.20 -16.51
C GLU A 130 3.52 -16.84 -16.70
N LYS A 131 2.96 -15.94 -17.51
CA LYS A 131 3.51 -14.59 -17.71
C LYS A 131 3.48 -13.76 -16.43
N VAL A 132 2.42 -13.87 -15.64
CA VAL A 132 2.31 -13.19 -14.34
C VAL A 132 3.29 -13.79 -13.35
N LEU A 133 3.38 -15.13 -13.28
CA LEU A 133 4.34 -15.81 -12.42
C LEU A 133 5.79 -15.40 -12.74
N GLN A 134 6.16 -15.35 -14.02
CA GLN A 134 7.51 -14.93 -14.46
C GLN A 134 7.80 -13.49 -14.06
N LEU A 135 6.86 -12.56 -14.30
CA LEU A 135 7.01 -11.15 -13.91
C LEU A 135 7.15 -11.00 -12.39
N CYS A 136 6.29 -11.69 -11.63
CA CYS A 136 6.32 -11.62 -10.17
C CYS A 136 7.61 -12.20 -9.58
N ARG A 137 8.08 -13.35 -10.08
CA ARG A 137 9.37 -13.92 -9.67
C ARG A 137 10.52 -12.97 -9.96
N LYS A 138 10.51 -12.35 -11.15
CA LYS A 138 11.52 -11.36 -11.53
C LYS A 138 11.51 -10.14 -10.63
N ALA A 139 10.32 -9.64 -10.24
CA ALA A 139 10.20 -8.56 -9.27
C ALA A 139 10.90 -8.91 -7.94
N GLY A 140 10.67 -10.11 -7.42
CA GLY A 140 11.36 -10.60 -6.20
C GLY A 140 12.87 -10.70 -6.34
N GLU A 141 13.40 -11.13 -7.51
CA GLU A 141 14.83 -11.14 -7.78
C GLU A 141 15.45 -9.75 -7.79
N LEU A 142 14.68 -8.74 -8.21
CA LEU A 142 15.09 -7.33 -8.27
C LEU A 142 14.83 -6.56 -6.96
N GLY A 143 14.21 -7.19 -5.95
CA GLY A 143 13.81 -6.52 -4.71
C GLY A 143 12.64 -5.56 -4.86
N ILE A 144 11.87 -5.68 -5.95
CA ILE A 144 10.66 -4.86 -6.20
C ILE A 144 9.45 -5.53 -5.54
N ALA A 145 8.75 -4.79 -4.68
CA ALA A 145 7.45 -5.20 -4.14
C ALA A 145 6.33 -4.98 -5.17
N ILE A 146 5.27 -5.75 -5.05
CA ILE A 146 4.10 -5.64 -5.94
C ILE A 146 2.87 -5.24 -5.13
N LEU A 147 2.35 -4.04 -5.41
CA LEU A 147 1.03 -3.60 -4.95
C LEU A 147 -0.02 -4.16 -5.93
N MET A 148 -0.77 -5.17 -5.50
CA MET A 148 -1.72 -5.90 -6.33
C MET A 148 -3.14 -5.63 -5.90
N ASP A 149 -4.01 -5.25 -6.86
CA ASP A 149 -5.43 -5.02 -6.54
C ASP A 149 -6.11 -6.27 -6.00
N ASN A 150 -6.85 -6.11 -4.91
CA ASN A 150 -7.61 -7.15 -4.24
C ASN A 150 -8.86 -6.60 -3.54
N ALA A 151 -9.70 -5.89 -4.25
CA ALA A 151 -11.02 -5.51 -3.73
C ALA A 151 -11.96 -6.73 -3.60
N ASN A 152 -11.57 -7.86 -4.18
CA ASN A 152 -12.34 -9.12 -4.24
C ASN A 152 -13.77 -8.94 -4.76
N ILE A 153 -13.95 -8.03 -5.73
CA ILE A 153 -15.21 -7.83 -6.42
C ILE A 153 -15.53 -9.06 -7.28
N ILE A 154 -14.49 -9.71 -7.81
CA ILE A 154 -14.61 -10.96 -8.57
C ILE A 154 -14.39 -12.13 -7.60
N PRO A 155 -15.35 -13.07 -7.48
CA PRO A 155 -15.20 -14.24 -6.63
C PRO A 155 -13.95 -15.06 -6.98
N GLY A 156 -13.19 -15.48 -5.96
CA GLY A 156 -11.97 -16.26 -6.12
C GLY A 156 -10.69 -15.44 -6.26
N ASP A 157 -10.76 -14.10 -6.27
CA ASP A 157 -9.56 -13.27 -6.40
C ASP A 157 -8.57 -13.51 -5.28
N SER A 158 -9.02 -13.47 -4.03
CA SER A 158 -8.13 -13.66 -2.87
C SER A 158 -7.46 -15.03 -2.87
N GLU A 159 -8.18 -16.08 -3.27
CA GLU A 159 -7.65 -17.45 -3.41
C GLU A 159 -6.57 -17.54 -4.48
N ASN A 160 -6.79 -16.92 -5.64
CA ASN A 160 -5.83 -16.86 -6.73
C ASN A 160 -4.58 -16.05 -6.35
N LEU A 161 -4.75 -14.94 -5.63
CA LEU A 161 -3.65 -14.10 -5.12
C LEU A 161 -2.85 -14.81 -4.04
N PHE A 162 -3.49 -15.56 -3.16
CA PHE A 162 -2.80 -16.43 -2.20
C PHE A 162 -1.95 -17.47 -2.92
N ASN A 163 -2.50 -18.15 -3.93
CA ASN A 163 -1.77 -19.10 -4.76
C ASN A 163 -0.58 -18.45 -5.49
N LEU A 164 -0.75 -17.24 -6.03
CA LEU A 164 0.33 -16.48 -6.64
C LEU A 164 1.46 -16.22 -5.63
N ALA A 165 1.14 -15.77 -4.42
CA ALA A 165 2.12 -15.41 -3.40
C ALA A 165 2.96 -16.61 -2.94
N ILE A 166 2.35 -17.79 -2.75
CA ILE A 166 3.11 -19.01 -2.39
C ILE A 166 4.01 -19.48 -3.51
N ASN A 167 3.64 -19.26 -4.79
CA ASN A 167 4.47 -19.62 -5.94
C ASN A 167 5.57 -18.59 -6.27
N CYS A 168 5.55 -17.43 -5.60
CA CYS A 168 6.51 -16.33 -5.75
C CYS A 168 7.04 -15.88 -4.37
N SER A 169 7.52 -16.83 -3.57
CA SER A 169 7.88 -16.63 -2.15
C SER A 169 8.98 -15.59 -1.87
N LYS A 170 9.76 -15.20 -2.89
CA LYS A 170 10.78 -14.14 -2.78
C LYS A 170 10.24 -12.74 -3.08
N THR A 171 9.01 -12.63 -3.54
CA THR A 171 8.37 -11.36 -3.94
C THR A 171 7.47 -10.88 -2.83
N ASN A 172 7.67 -9.67 -2.33
CA ASN A 172 6.76 -9.05 -1.40
C ASN A 172 5.50 -8.57 -2.13
N PHE A 173 4.35 -9.10 -1.76
CA PHE A 173 3.05 -8.67 -2.26
C PHE A 173 2.36 -7.80 -1.21
N ILE A 174 1.77 -6.70 -1.66
CA ILE A 174 0.85 -5.87 -0.88
C ILE A 174 -0.50 -5.98 -1.56
N PHE A 175 -1.42 -6.76 -1.00
CA PHE A 175 -2.77 -6.90 -1.52
C PHE A 175 -3.62 -5.74 -1.02
N THR A 176 -4.11 -4.91 -1.98
CA THR A 176 -4.87 -3.72 -1.63
C THR A 176 -6.23 -4.08 -1.02
N HIS A 177 -6.77 -3.19 -0.21
CA HIS A 177 -8.11 -3.33 0.39
C HIS A 177 -8.29 -4.57 1.28
N ILE A 178 -7.21 -5.32 1.58
CA ILE A 178 -7.26 -6.58 2.35
C ILE A 178 -8.39 -7.53 1.93
N GLY A 179 -8.75 -7.55 0.64
CA GLY A 179 -9.82 -8.40 0.13
C GLY A 179 -11.23 -7.82 0.23
N GLY A 180 -11.37 -6.51 0.46
CA GLY A 180 -12.68 -5.87 0.58
C GLY A 180 -13.54 -6.51 1.67
N LEU A 181 -14.82 -6.72 1.42
CA LEU A 181 -15.73 -7.39 2.37
C LEU A 181 -15.47 -8.90 2.51
N ASN A 182 -14.60 -9.49 1.69
CA ASN A 182 -14.11 -10.86 1.84
C ASN A 182 -12.80 -10.95 2.64
N PHE A 183 -12.44 -9.93 3.42
CA PHE A 183 -11.22 -9.87 4.23
C PHE A 183 -11.01 -11.11 5.11
N ARG A 184 -12.08 -11.76 5.56
CA ARG A 184 -12.05 -12.96 6.40
C ARG A 184 -11.33 -14.15 5.75
N PHE A 185 -11.25 -14.21 4.41
CA PHE A 185 -10.48 -15.23 3.71
C PHE A 185 -9.03 -15.27 4.19
N TRP A 186 -8.43 -14.12 4.45
CA TRP A 186 -7.03 -14.02 4.80
C TRP A 186 -6.66 -14.63 6.16
N ASN A 187 -7.65 -15.00 6.98
CA ASN A 187 -7.41 -15.81 8.17
C ASN A 187 -6.79 -17.19 7.85
N ILE A 188 -6.82 -17.63 6.59
CA ILE A 188 -6.10 -18.82 6.12
C ILE A 188 -4.60 -18.76 6.43
N LEU A 189 -4.02 -17.54 6.51
CA LEU A 189 -2.61 -17.35 6.85
C LEU A 189 -2.24 -17.93 8.20
N THR A 190 -3.16 -17.94 9.18
CA THR A 190 -2.94 -18.55 10.48
C THR A 190 -2.65 -20.04 10.35
N LEU A 191 -3.40 -20.73 9.51
CA LEU A 191 -3.19 -22.15 9.22
C LEU A 191 -1.98 -22.37 8.29
N ALA A 192 -1.86 -21.58 7.25
CA ALA A 192 -0.79 -21.72 6.26
C ALA A 192 0.61 -21.55 6.88
N ARG A 193 0.76 -20.72 7.92
CA ARG A 193 2.02 -20.54 8.67
C ARG A 193 2.43 -21.77 9.47
N THR A 194 1.53 -22.73 9.73
CA THR A 194 1.87 -23.98 10.40
C THR A 194 2.53 -25.01 9.46
N ALA A 195 2.47 -24.77 8.14
CA ALA A 195 3.07 -25.63 7.14
C ALA A 195 4.47 -25.11 6.81
N ASP A 196 5.51 -25.85 7.24
CA ASP A 196 6.89 -25.47 7.04
C ASP A 196 7.22 -25.24 5.55
N GLY A 197 7.81 -24.09 5.25
CA GLY A 197 8.25 -23.72 3.90
C GLY A 197 7.14 -23.32 2.93
N LEU A 198 5.87 -23.31 3.34
CA LEU A 198 4.77 -22.90 2.46
C LEU A 198 4.77 -21.39 2.18
N LEU A 199 5.02 -20.56 3.21
CA LEU A 199 4.99 -19.10 3.11
C LEU A 199 6.36 -18.49 3.31
N GLY A 200 6.69 -17.49 2.48
CA GLY A 200 7.91 -16.70 2.57
C GLY A 200 7.83 -15.46 3.49
N ASN A 201 6.78 -15.29 4.29
CA ASN A 201 6.45 -14.04 5.00
C ASN A 201 6.37 -12.81 4.07
N ASN A 202 5.94 -13.04 2.85
CA ASN A 202 5.97 -12.10 1.74
C ASN A 202 4.60 -11.49 1.42
N ILE A 203 3.59 -11.69 2.29
CA ILE A 203 2.23 -11.18 2.11
C ILE A 203 1.98 -10.03 3.08
N TYR A 204 1.68 -8.88 2.51
CA TYR A 204 1.28 -7.65 3.18
C TYR A 204 -0.08 -7.20 2.65
N PHE A 205 -0.73 -6.29 3.37
CA PHE A 205 -2.01 -5.73 2.96
C PHE A 205 -2.04 -4.23 3.18
N ASP A 206 -2.68 -3.49 2.29
CA ASP A 206 -3.20 -2.19 2.66
C ASP A 206 -4.66 -2.32 3.11
N ILE A 207 -5.07 -1.48 4.05
CA ILE A 207 -6.43 -1.51 4.62
C ILE A 207 -7.36 -0.48 3.98
N SER A 208 -6.92 0.19 2.90
CA SER A 208 -7.69 1.25 2.20
C SER A 208 -9.11 0.78 1.86
N ALA A 209 -10.02 1.71 1.74
CA ALA A 209 -11.44 1.48 1.50
C ALA A 209 -12.13 0.56 2.54
N THR A 210 -11.60 -0.66 2.76
CA THR A 210 -12.24 -1.65 3.65
C THR A 210 -12.35 -1.13 5.08
N VAL A 211 -11.31 -0.48 5.62
CA VAL A 211 -11.37 0.08 6.97
C VAL A 211 -12.51 1.10 7.14
N ILE A 212 -12.77 1.90 6.09
CA ILE A 212 -13.86 2.89 6.09
C ILE A 212 -15.23 2.21 6.07
N LEU A 213 -15.34 1.10 5.30
CA LEU A 213 -16.60 0.38 5.17
C LEU A 213 -16.97 -0.42 6.41
N VAL A 214 -15.97 -0.84 7.22
CA VAL A 214 -16.20 -1.76 8.35
C VAL A 214 -16.16 -1.06 9.71
N ALA A 215 -15.49 0.08 9.86
CA ALA A 215 -15.50 0.84 11.10
C ALA A 215 -16.93 1.22 11.49
N ASP A 216 -17.29 1.08 12.76
CA ASP A 216 -18.61 1.27 13.33
C ASP A 216 -19.72 0.37 12.71
N SER A 217 -19.33 -0.70 12.02
CA SER A 217 -20.25 -1.68 11.44
C SER A 217 -20.31 -2.97 12.25
N PRO A 218 -21.32 -3.84 12.04
CA PRO A 218 -21.35 -5.17 12.65
C PRO A 218 -20.16 -6.07 12.30
N LEU A 219 -19.34 -5.70 11.33
CA LEU A 219 -18.17 -6.46 10.88
C LEU A 219 -16.87 -6.02 11.58
N GLU A 220 -16.88 -4.95 12.36
CA GLU A 220 -15.67 -4.36 12.94
C GLU A 220 -14.92 -5.33 13.85
N GLU A 221 -15.60 -6.04 14.74
CA GLU A 221 -14.97 -7.00 15.65
C GLU A 221 -14.27 -8.12 14.87
N GLU A 222 -14.92 -8.68 13.84
CA GLU A 222 -14.34 -9.70 12.98
C GLU A 222 -13.17 -9.14 12.15
N PHE A 223 -13.26 -7.90 11.72
CA PHE A 223 -12.18 -7.25 10.99
C PHE A 223 -10.95 -7.05 11.86
N VAL A 224 -11.11 -6.50 13.07
CA VAL A 224 -10.01 -6.33 14.04
C VAL A 224 -9.37 -7.66 14.38
N TRP A 225 -10.17 -8.71 14.59
CA TRP A 225 -9.67 -10.06 14.79
C TRP A 225 -8.87 -10.55 13.59
N THR A 226 -9.35 -10.31 12.36
CA THR A 226 -8.63 -10.66 11.14
C THR A 226 -7.31 -9.91 11.03
N LEU A 227 -7.28 -8.59 11.29
CA LEU A 227 -6.05 -7.78 11.26
C LEU A 227 -4.96 -8.37 12.18
N ARG A 228 -5.35 -8.82 13.39
CA ARG A 228 -4.43 -9.48 14.32
C ARG A 228 -3.97 -10.85 13.83
N ASN A 229 -4.84 -11.62 13.21
CA ASN A 229 -4.53 -12.96 12.69
C ASN A 229 -3.61 -12.93 11.47
N VAL A 230 -3.83 -12.01 10.53
CA VAL A 230 -2.93 -11.86 9.37
C VAL A 230 -1.57 -11.32 9.80
N GLY A 231 -1.51 -10.64 10.95
CA GLY A 231 -0.32 -10.09 11.57
C GLY A 231 -0.26 -8.58 11.39
N ILE A 232 -0.32 -7.84 12.48
CA ILE A 232 -0.26 -6.37 12.51
C ILE A 232 0.98 -5.83 11.79
N ASP A 233 2.10 -6.53 11.84
CA ASP A 233 3.37 -6.13 11.20
C ASP A 233 3.33 -6.23 9.66
N ASN A 234 2.28 -6.82 9.08
CA ASN A 234 2.07 -6.97 7.65
C ASN A 234 1.02 -6.00 7.09
N LEU A 235 0.51 -5.08 7.90
CA LEU A 235 -0.55 -4.15 7.51
C LEU A 235 0.02 -2.76 7.24
N LEU A 236 -0.49 -2.11 6.18
CA LEU A 236 -0.10 -0.79 5.72
C LEU A 236 -1.34 0.11 5.64
N LEU A 237 -1.15 1.41 5.81
CA LEU A 237 -2.17 2.42 5.56
C LEU A 237 -2.18 2.79 4.07
N GLY A 238 -3.35 2.85 3.46
CA GLY A 238 -3.61 3.40 2.15
C GLY A 238 -4.92 4.17 2.13
N SER A 239 -5.00 5.29 1.44
CA SER A 239 -6.25 6.04 1.31
C SER A 239 -7.11 5.57 0.16
N ASP A 240 -6.52 5.11 -0.92
CA ASP A 240 -7.17 4.90 -2.22
C ASP A 240 -7.68 6.23 -2.82
N PHE A 241 -6.90 7.32 -2.59
CA PHE A 241 -7.23 8.63 -3.17
C PHE A 241 -7.21 8.56 -4.70
N PRO A 242 -8.19 9.16 -5.41
CA PRO A 242 -9.19 10.11 -4.94
C PRO A 242 -10.54 9.51 -4.50
N GLN A 243 -10.69 8.17 -4.51
CA GLN A 243 -11.93 7.50 -4.09
C GLN A 243 -12.30 7.88 -2.64
N PHE A 244 -11.30 7.84 -1.77
CA PHE A 244 -11.40 8.24 -0.38
C PHE A 244 -10.26 9.22 -0.04
N SER A 245 -10.44 10.00 1.02
CA SER A 245 -9.39 10.86 1.54
C SER A 245 -8.55 10.15 2.60
N LEU A 246 -7.32 10.63 2.80
CA LEU A 246 -6.49 10.16 3.91
C LEU A 246 -7.18 10.40 5.26
N GLN A 247 -7.90 11.53 5.41
CA GLN A 247 -8.64 11.84 6.62
C GLN A 247 -9.69 10.75 6.93
N GLN A 248 -10.49 10.35 5.94
CA GLN A 248 -11.49 9.30 6.13
C GLN A 248 -10.86 7.99 6.59
N THR A 249 -9.73 7.61 5.98
CA THR A 249 -9.02 6.37 6.32
C THR A 249 -8.39 6.43 7.72
N THR A 250 -7.74 7.54 8.07
CA THR A 250 -7.14 7.71 9.41
C THR A 250 -8.21 7.77 10.50
N GLU A 251 -9.31 8.49 10.29
CA GLU A 251 -10.43 8.54 11.23
C GLU A 251 -11.08 7.15 11.43
N ALA A 252 -11.22 6.37 10.34
CA ALA A 252 -11.72 5.01 10.45
C ALA A 252 -10.77 4.11 11.24
N LEU A 253 -9.45 4.18 10.98
CA LEU A 253 -8.43 3.44 11.73
C LEU A 253 -8.46 3.81 13.23
N GLU A 254 -8.67 5.11 13.56
CA GLU A 254 -8.73 5.55 14.96
C GLU A 254 -9.93 4.98 15.73
N ARG A 255 -11.04 4.74 15.05
CA ARG A 255 -12.24 4.16 15.68
C ARG A 255 -12.13 2.66 15.96
N LEU A 256 -11.27 1.93 15.23
CA LEU A 256 -11.08 0.49 15.47
C LEU A 256 -10.53 0.22 16.88
N ASP A 257 -10.95 -0.89 17.48
CA ASP A 257 -10.41 -1.40 18.75
C ASP A 257 -9.00 -2.00 18.59
N LEU A 258 -8.07 -1.13 18.17
CA LEU A 258 -6.64 -1.40 18.08
C LEU A 258 -5.88 -0.54 19.10
N THR A 259 -4.80 -1.10 19.66
CA THR A 259 -3.91 -0.33 20.53
C THR A 259 -3.19 0.78 19.76
N ALA A 260 -2.73 1.83 20.46
CA ALA A 260 -1.94 2.90 19.85
C ALA A 260 -0.69 2.38 19.12
N ILE A 261 -0.07 1.31 19.66
CA ILE A 261 1.10 0.67 19.03
C ILE A 261 0.71 -0.01 17.71
N GLU A 262 -0.40 -0.76 17.68
CA GLU A 262 -0.91 -1.40 16.46
C GLU A 262 -1.24 -0.35 15.40
N LYS A 263 -1.94 0.72 15.76
CA LYS A 263 -2.26 1.83 14.87
C LYS A 263 -1.01 2.51 14.31
N SER A 264 -0.01 2.80 15.16
CA SER A 264 1.27 3.39 14.74
C SER A 264 2.05 2.50 13.78
N LYS A 265 2.00 1.18 13.96
CA LYS A 265 2.61 0.21 13.04
C LYS A 265 1.95 0.28 11.66
N ILE A 266 0.61 0.21 11.60
CA ILE A 266 -0.16 0.27 10.35
C ILE A 266 0.07 1.61 9.65
N ARG A 267 0.05 2.71 10.40
CA ARG A 267 0.13 4.07 9.88
C ARG A 267 1.47 4.41 9.23
N TYR A 268 2.58 3.87 9.77
CA TYR A 268 3.90 4.24 9.28
C TYR A 268 4.95 3.13 9.39
N ARG A 269 5.13 2.51 10.57
CA ARG A 269 6.36 1.75 10.88
C ARG A 269 6.54 0.54 9.96
N ASN A 270 5.45 -0.15 9.62
CA ASN A 270 5.51 -1.34 8.78
C ASN A 270 5.96 -0.98 7.35
N GLY A 271 5.38 0.07 6.77
CA GLY A 271 5.76 0.53 5.45
C GLY A 271 7.17 1.12 5.42
N SER A 272 7.55 1.92 6.44
CA SER A 272 8.92 2.43 6.56
C SER A 272 9.94 1.30 6.57
N LYS A 273 9.67 0.23 7.33
CA LYS A 273 10.53 -0.96 7.37
C LYS A 273 10.55 -1.70 6.03
N LEU A 274 9.37 -1.90 5.39
CA LEU A 274 9.25 -2.65 4.14
C LEU A 274 10.01 -1.98 2.99
N PHE A 275 9.97 -0.65 2.93
CA PHE A 275 10.61 0.14 1.87
C PHE A 275 11.95 0.75 2.28
N SER A 276 12.48 0.40 3.46
CA SER A 276 13.75 0.93 3.98
C SER A 276 13.83 2.46 3.95
N LEU A 277 12.71 3.12 4.31
CA LEU A 277 12.66 4.57 4.37
C LEU A 277 13.44 5.04 5.60
N GLU A 278 14.22 6.09 5.44
CA GLU A 278 14.93 6.72 6.57
C GLU A 278 13.93 7.32 7.58
N ASP A 279 14.24 7.19 8.86
CA ASP A 279 13.43 7.73 9.97
C ASP A 279 13.59 9.26 10.13
#